data_dcf2fd1b1dd8628340bb2f1060fdbc6f
#
_entry.id   dcf2fd1b1dd8628340bb2f1060fdbc6f
#
_cell.length_a   1.000
_cell.length_b   1.000
_cell.length_c   1.000
_cell.angle_alpha   90.00
_cell.angle_beta   90.00
_cell.angle_gamma   90.00
#
_symmetry.space_group_name_H-M   'P 1'
#
loop_
_entity.id
_entity.type
_entity.pdbx_description
1 polymer ?
#
loop_
_entity_poly.entity_id
_entity_poly.type
_entity_poly.pdbx_seq_one_letter_code
_entity_poly.pdbx_strand_id
1 'polypeptide(L)'
;SRGLGDVYKRQPSYWRKYTYNNSTNIFAGGAPAGIVTTSFASGTFTLSSDVGWDQNAQGINFAGIGATTLTLSGGKNYDGGTDDTVAGSYSVTLAGLVGGYELFEDNNLYSADFLLMGSGNHTKETVQSLANKLISVAEIRKDSVAFISPHRGAFLSDGSAGTVTVFNDSQITDNVIGFYAPVASSSFAVFDSGYKYMYDRFGDTFRYVPMNGDIAGLCARNDINNFPWFSPAGTARGAILNAVKLTYNPSQTQRDQLYSNRINPIIFSPGGGIVLFGDKTALGKASAFDRINVRRLFIFLENAISGAARDQMFEFNDEITRTNFVNIVEPFLRDVQAKRGIFDFRVICDETNNTAAIIDNNEFVADIFIKPARSINFI
;
A
#
# COMPACT_ATOMS: atom_id res chain seq x y z
N SER A 1 8.30 32.81 10.82
CA SER A 1 7.05 32.17 10.53
C SER A 1 6.44 32.80 9.28
N ARG A 2 6.43 32.06 8.19
CA ARG A 2 5.75 32.47 6.96
C ARG A 2 4.26 32.27 7.20
N GLY A 3 3.56 33.40 7.41
CA GLY A 3 2.13 33.39 7.66
C GLY A 3 1.34 33.01 6.41
N LEU A 4 0.09 32.62 6.61
CA LEU A 4 -0.89 32.31 5.54
C LEU A 4 -0.89 33.35 4.39
N GLY A 5 -0.56 34.60 4.66
CA GLY A 5 -0.42 35.65 3.65
C GLY A 5 0.63 35.37 2.57
N ASP A 6 1.70 34.62 2.87
CA ASP A 6 2.72 34.26 1.88
C ASP A 6 2.26 33.13 0.94
N VAL A 7 1.38 32.26 1.40
CA VAL A 7 0.76 31.20 0.58
C VAL A 7 -0.15 31.83 -0.47
N TYR A 8 -0.97 32.80 -0.08
CA TYR A 8 -1.88 33.49 -0.99
C TYR A 8 -1.15 34.35 -2.03
N LYS A 9 0.00 34.91 -1.69
CA LYS A 9 0.83 35.68 -2.65
C LYS A 9 1.45 34.82 -3.75
N ARG A 10 1.57 33.51 -3.50
CA ARG A 10 2.13 32.55 -4.46
C ARG A 10 1.08 31.78 -5.25
N GLN A 11 -0.20 32.05 -5.04
CA GLN A 11 -1.25 31.41 -5.81
C GLN A 11 -1.21 31.82 -7.28
N PRO A 12 -1.62 30.92 -8.18
CA PRO A 12 -1.68 31.20 -9.60
C PRO A 12 -2.45 32.48 -9.89
N SER A 13 -2.05 33.21 -10.93
CA SER A 13 -2.63 34.52 -11.26
C SER A 13 -4.12 34.49 -11.57
N TYR A 14 -4.67 33.34 -11.93
CA TYR A 14 -6.11 33.19 -12.20
C TYR A 14 -6.97 33.44 -10.96
N TRP A 15 -6.47 33.20 -9.72
CA TRP A 15 -7.17 33.52 -8.48
C TRP A 15 -7.35 35.02 -8.27
N ARG A 16 -6.61 35.86 -9.01
CA ARG A 16 -6.63 37.30 -8.95
C ARG A 16 -7.10 37.94 -10.25
N LYS A 17 -7.64 37.14 -11.16
CA LYS A 17 -8.02 37.60 -12.49
C LYS A 17 -9.10 38.68 -12.47
N TYR A 18 -9.99 38.63 -11.50
CA TYR A 18 -11.09 39.55 -11.36
C TYR A 18 -10.88 40.48 -10.17
N THR A 19 -11.14 41.74 -10.35
CA THR A 19 -11.15 42.75 -9.30
C THR A 19 -12.56 43.04 -8.88
N TYR A 20 -12.76 43.24 -7.58
CA TYR A 20 -14.03 43.71 -7.04
C TYR A 20 -14.31 45.12 -7.54
N ASN A 21 -15.52 45.39 -8.00
CA ASN A 21 -15.99 46.74 -8.26
C ASN A 21 -17.25 47.05 -7.42
N ASN A 22 -17.47 48.30 -7.13
CA ASN A 22 -18.54 48.77 -6.24
C ASN A 22 -19.89 48.85 -6.92
N SER A 23 -20.03 48.38 -8.16
CA SER A 23 -21.30 48.38 -8.88
C SER A 23 -22.08 47.09 -8.63
N THR A 24 -23.22 46.94 -9.29
CA THR A 24 -24.06 45.77 -9.20
C THR A 24 -23.34 44.45 -9.54
N ASN A 25 -22.23 44.54 -10.27
CA ASN A 25 -21.31 43.41 -10.51
C ASN A 25 -20.09 43.56 -9.60
N ILE A 26 -19.86 42.60 -8.74
CA ILE A 26 -18.70 42.56 -7.85
C ILE A 26 -17.40 42.21 -8.56
N PHE A 27 -17.45 41.79 -9.82
CA PHE A 27 -16.30 41.40 -10.63
C PHE A 27 -16.13 42.34 -11.82
N ALA A 28 -14.91 42.83 -12.03
CA ALA A 28 -14.61 43.77 -13.12
C ALA A 28 -14.81 43.15 -14.52
N GLY A 29 -14.70 41.83 -14.67
CA GLY A 29 -14.92 41.11 -15.92
C GLY A 29 -16.32 40.54 -16.10
N GLY A 30 -17.28 40.98 -15.27
CA GLY A 30 -18.60 40.36 -15.14
C GLY A 30 -18.56 39.15 -14.17
N ALA A 31 -19.65 38.94 -13.45
CA ALA A 31 -19.73 37.80 -12.53
C ALA A 31 -19.81 36.49 -13.34
N PRO A 32 -19.02 35.49 -13.02
CA PRO A 32 -19.22 34.15 -13.56
C PRO A 32 -20.63 33.63 -13.25
N ALA A 33 -21.19 32.85 -14.16
CA ALA A 33 -22.52 32.26 -13.96
C ALA A 33 -22.55 31.48 -12.63
N GLY A 34 -23.62 31.65 -11.88
CA GLY A 34 -23.83 30.92 -10.62
C GLY A 34 -23.28 31.57 -9.37
N ILE A 35 -22.60 32.73 -9.45
CA ILE A 35 -22.21 33.47 -8.26
C ILE A 35 -23.26 34.52 -7.93
N VAL A 36 -23.68 34.54 -6.66
CA VAL A 36 -24.55 35.61 -6.14
C VAL A 36 -23.71 36.85 -5.91
N THR A 37 -24.02 37.93 -6.62
CA THR A 37 -23.24 39.17 -6.62
C THR A 37 -23.76 40.25 -5.66
N THR A 38 -24.86 39.99 -4.97
CA THR A 38 -25.61 41.03 -4.27
C THR A 38 -25.38 41.14 -2.78
N SER A 39 -24.65 40.28 -2.15
CA SER A 39 -24.60 40.19 -0.67
C SER A 39 -23.22 40.13 -0.06
N PHE A 40 -22.21 40.67 -0.71
CA PHE A 40 -20.85 40.62 -0.14
C PHE A 40 -20.67 41.46 1.13
N ALA A 41 -21.53 42.42 1.35
CA ALA A 41 -21.52 43.21 2.60
C ALA A 41 -21.83 42.33 3.83
N SER A 42 -22.52 41.22 3.68
CA SER A 42 -22.78 40.24 4.76
C SER A 42 -21.72 39.18 4.90
N GLY A 43 -20.75 39.11 4.01
CA GLY A 43 -19.72 38.08 4.02
C GLY A 43 -20.19 36.68 3.62
N THR A 44 -21.39 36.56 3.07
CA THR A 44 -21.96 35.27 2.66
C THR A 44 -22.32 35.26 1.17
N PHE A 45 -21.93 34.27 0.45
CA PHE A 45 -22.39 34.02 -0.92
C PHE A 45 -22.59 32.52 -1.17
N THR A 46 -23.46 32.21 -2.11
CA THR A 46 -23.79 30.84 -2.47
C THR A 46 -23.31 30.56 -3.88
N LEU A 47 -22.64 29.44 -4.07
CA LEU A 47 -22.24 28.95 -5.37
C LEU A 47 -23.40 28.21 -6.02
N SER A 48 -23.59 28.40 -7.34
CA SER A 48 -24.58 27.64 -8.08
C SER A 48 -24.15 26.19 -8.24
N SER A 49 -25.09 25.27 -8.21
CA SER A 49 -24.84 23.86 -8.46
C SER A 49 -24.40 23.56 -9.91
N ASP A 50 -24.67 24.48 -10.82
CA ASP A 50 -24.41 24.28 -12.25
C ASP A 50 -23.00 24.70 -12.69
N VAL A 51 -22.21 25.27 -11.77
CA VAL A 51 -20.86 25.75 -12.05
C VAL A 51 -19.89 25.07 -11.11
N GLY A 52 -18.80 24.57 -11.67
CA GLY A 52 -17.74 23.95 -10.89
C GLY A 52 -17.08 24.91 -9.90
N TRP A 53 -16.56 24.37 -8.81
CA TRP A 53 -15.86 25.14 -7.77
C TRP A 53 -14.72 25.99 -8.31
N ASP A 54 -13.92 25.44 -9.21
CA ASP A 54 -12.78 26.11 -9.84
C ASP A 54 -13.20 27.37 -10.64
N GLN A 55 -14.29 27.30 -11.39
CA GLN A 55 -14.82 28.43 -12.15
C GLN A 55 -15.30 29.53 -11.21
N ASN A 56 -15.99 29.19 -10.14
CA ASN A 56 -16.44 30.15 -9.15
C ASN A 56 -15.26 30.78 -8.41
N ALA A 57 -14.25 29.99 -8.04
CA ALA A 57 -13.06 30.48 -7.38
C ALA A 57 -12.25 31.44 -8.26
N GLN A 58 -12.19 31.21 -9.56
CA GLN A 58 -11.52 32.11 -10.52
C GLN A 58 -12.17 33.50 -10.58
N GLY A 59 -13.46 33.60 -10.32
CA GLY A 59 -14.21 34.85 -10.37
C GLY A 59 -14.10 35.72 -9.12
N ILE A 60 -13.58 35.21 -8.02
CA ILE A 60 -13.58 35.89 -6.72
C ILE A 60 -12.29 36.63 -6.46
N ASN A 61 -12.38 37.89 -6.09
CA ASN A 61 -11.29 38.68 -5.50
C ASN A 61 -11.32 38.55 -3.97
N PHE A 62 -10.60 37.58 -3.43
CA PHE A 62 -10.60 37.32 -1.99
C PHE A 62 -10.07 38.49 -1.14
N ALA A 63 -9.24 39.32 -1.73
CA ALA A 63 -8.69 40.47 -1.00
C ALA A 63 -9.74 41.59 -0.72
N GLY A 64 -10.82 41.60 -1.51
CA GLY A 64 -11.92 42.57 -1.33
C GLY A 64 -13.08 42.10 -0.45
N ILE A 65 -13.12 40.83 -0.10
CA ILE A 65 -14.28 40.22 0.57
C ILE A 65 -14.15 40.28 2.11
N GLY A 66 -12.93 40.37 2.63
CA GLY A 66 -12.71 40.29 4.07
C GLY A 66 -12.92 38.91 4.66
N ALA A 67 -13.37 38.80 5.89
CA ALA A 67 -13.68 37.52 6.54
C ALA A 67 -15.02 36.98 6.00
N THR A 68 -14.99 35.88 5.33
CA THR A 68 -16.14 35.23 4.69
C THR A 68 -16.26 33.77 5.16
N THR A 69 -17.47 33.37 5.53
CA THR A 69 -17.79 31.98 5.82
C THR A 69 -18.39 31.36 4.57
N LEU A 70 -17.72 30.35 4.06
CA LEU A 70 -18.19 29.56 2.92
C LEU A 70 -18.66 28.19 3.42
N THR A 71 -19.90 27.85 3.05
CA THR A 71 -20.42 26.50 3.32
C THR A 71 -20.24 25.65 2.08
N LEU A 72 -19.47 24.59 2.22
CA LEU A 72 -19.35 23.57 1.19
C LEU A 72 -20.62 22.71 1.21
N SER A 73 -21.28 22.59 0.06
CA SER A 73 -22.47 21.76 -0.14
C SER A 73 -22.28 20.86 -1.35
N GLY A 74 -23.09 19.83 -1.47
CA GLY A 74 -23.00 18.88 -2.59
C GLY A 74 -21.94 17.78 -2.41
N GLY A 75 -21.28 17.73 -1.25
CA GLY A 75 -20.46 16.56 -0.91
C GLY A 75 -21.32 15.31 -0.81
N LYS A 76 -20.82 14.20 -1.36
CA LYS A 76 -21.52 12.91 -1.34
C LYS A 76 -20.67 11.85 -0.66
N ASN A 77 -21.32 10.98 0.08
CA ASN A 77 -20.69 9.79 0.64
C ASN A 77 -20.89 8.64 -0.36
N TYR A 78 -19.82 8.20 -0.98
CA TYR A 78 -19.84 7.09 -1.93
C TYR A 78 -19.47 5.80 -1.18
N ASP A 79 -20.46 4.96 -0.90
CA ASP A 79 -20.28 3.75 -0.07
C ASP A 79 -20.82 2.47 -0.72
N GLY A 80 -20.96 2.41 -2.01
CA GLY A 80 -21.25 1.15 -2.68
C GLY A 80 -22.21 1.18 -3.88
N GLY A 81 -22.62 2.34 -4.36
CA GLY A 81 -23.42 2.46 -5.58
C GLY A 81 -22.59 2.70 -6.84
N THR A 82 -23.22 2.58 -7.98
CA THR A 82 -22.64 2.90 -9.29
C THR A 82 -23.13 4.25 -9.85
N ASP A 83 -24.11 4.85 -9.20
CA ASP A 83 -24.72 6.12 -9.58
C ASP A 83 -24.17 7.25 -8.71
N ASP A 84 -23.46 8.17 -9.31
CA ASP A 84 -22.85 9.32 -8.63
C ASP A 84 -23.87 10.41 -8.24
N THR A 85 -25.11 10.32 -8.72
CA THR A 85 -26.17 11.25 -8.39
C THR A 85 -26.82 10.98 -7.04
N VAL A 86 -26.69 9.75 -6.52
CA VAL A 86 -27.23 9.33 -5.23
C VAL A 86 -26.12 9.18 -4.21
N ALA A 87 -26.26 9.84 -3.07
CA ALA A 87 -25.30 9.70 -1.97
C ALA A 87 -25.20 8.23 -1.53
N GLY A 88 -23.98 7.73 -1.38
CA GLY A 88 -23.74 6.36 -1.00
C GLY A 88 -23.90 5.32 -2.11
N SER A 89 -24.13 5.76 -3.35
CA SER A 89 -24.43 4.87 -4.47
C SER A 89 -23.22 4.49 -5.35
N TYR A 90 -22.07 5.15 -5.15
CA TYR A 90 -20.89 4.87 -5.95
C TYR A 90 -20.14 3.63 -5.46
N SER A 91 -19.91 2.67 -6.34
CA SER A 91 -18.97 1.57 -6.10
C SER A 91 -17.93 1.52 -7.21
N VAL A 92 -16.68 1.30 -6.84
CA VAL A 92 -15.61 1.08 -7.80
C VAL A 92 -15.82 -0.26 -8.48
N THR A 93 -15.83 -0.28 -9.81
CA THR A 93 -15.94 -1.53 -10.57
C THR A 93 -14.62 -2.31 -10.50
N LEU A 94 -14.68 -3.65 -10.66
CA LEU A 94 -13.48 -4.48 -10.75
C LEU A 94 -12.53 -3.98 -11.84
N ALA A 95 -13.05 -3.61 -13.01
CA ALA A 95 -12.26 -3.09 -14.12
C ALA A 95 -11.51 -1.80 -13.73
N GLY A 96 -12.17 -0.88 -12.99
CA GLY A 96 -11.54 0.34 -12.48
C GLY A 96 -10.44 0.05 -11.46
N LEU A 97 -10.65 -0.91 -10.55
CA LEU A 97 -9.62 -1.34 -9.60
C LEU A 97 -8.42 -1.98 -10.30
N VAL A 98 -8.68 -2.90 -11.22
CA VAL A 98 -7.63 -3.59 -12.01
C VAL A 98 -6.83 -2.57 -12.81
N GLY A 99 -7.50 -1.67 -13.56
CA GLY A 99 -6.83 -0.62 -14.32
C GLY A 99 -6.03 0.35 -13.45
N GLY A 100 -6.51 0.64 -12.23
CA GLY A 100 -5.74 1.44 -11.26
C GLY A 100 -4.44 0.75 -10.82
N TYR A 101 -4.47 -0.55 -10.57
CA TYR A 101 -3.26 -1.29 -10.19
C TYR A 101 -2.33 -1.58 -11.38
N GLU A 102 -2.82 -1.64 -12.61
CA GLU A 102 -2.00 -1.76 -13.82
C GLU A 102 -1.02 -0.59 -13.99
N LEU A 103 -1.40 0.60 -13.54
CA LEU A 103 -0.51 1.75 -13.57
C LEU A 103 0.79 1.54 -12.76
N PHE A 104 0.76 0.66 -11.76
CA PHE A 104 1.92 0.34 -10.95
C PHE A 104 2.81 -0.78 -11.50
N GLU A 105 2.51 -1.34 -12.67
CA GLU A 105 3.37 -2.36 -13.31
C GLU A 105 4.72 -1.78 -13.75
N ASP A 106 4.75 -0.49 -14.10
CA ASP A 106 5.99 0.18 -14.49
C ASP A 106 6.76 0.69 -13.27
N ASN A 107 7.84 -0.01 -12.94
CA ASN A 107 8.74 0.35 -11.84
C ASN A 107 9.64 1.55 -12.13
N ASN A 108 9.74 2.00 -13.38
CA ASN A 108 10.51 3.19 -13.73
C ASN A 108 9.72 4.48 -13.44
N LEU A 109 8.40 4.41 -13.55
CA LEU A 109 7.53 5.56 -13.29
C LEU A 109 7.14 5.69 -11.81
N TYR A 110 6.90 4.57 -11.14
CA TYR A 110 6.41 4.56 -9.76
C TYR A 110 7.25 3.66 -8.88
N SER A 111 7.79 4.21 -7.81
CA SER A 111 8.42 3.43 -6.73
C SER A 111 7.36 2.99 -5.72
N ALA A 112 7.19 1.71 -5.51
CA ALA A 112 6.25 1.15 -4.55
C ALA A 112 6.83 -0.12 -3.91
N ASP A 113 7.08 -0.08 -2.61
CA ASP A 113 7.57 -1.24 -1.85
C ASP A 113 6.44 -2.20 -1.46
N PHE A 114 5.24 -1.66 -1.23
CA PHE A 114 4.07 -2.42 -0.79
C PHE A 114 2.85 -2.13 -1.65
N LEU A 115 2.18 -3.19 -2.08
CA LEU A 115 0.90 -3.15 -2.76
C LEU A 115 -0.19 -3.63 -1.81
N LEU A 116 -1.16 -2.76 -1.51
CA LEU A 116 -2.23 -3.05 -0.56
C LEU A 116 -3.52 -3.34 -1.31
N MET A 117 -4.19 -4.44 -0.97
CA MET A 117 -5.48 -4.75 -1.58
C MET A 117 -6.58 -3.74 -1.17
N GLY A 118 -6.43 -3.12 0.00
CA GLY A 118 -7.42 -2.20 0.54
C GLY A 118 -8.66 -2.91 1.06
N SER A 119 -9.83 -2.33 0.78
CA SER A 119 -11.11 -2.84 1.26
C SER A 119 -11.53 -4.15 0.59
N GLY A 120 -11.99 -5.12 1.37
CA GLY A 120 -12.56 -6.38 0.91
C GLY A 120 -14.09 -6.39 0.83
N ASN A 121 -14.74 -5.25 0.60
CA ASN A 121 -16.20 -5.10 0.62
C ASN A 121 -16.92 -5.58 -0.65
N HIS A 122 -16.21 -6.15 -1.58
CA HIS A 122 -16.78 -6.72 -2.81
C HIS A 122 -17.13 -8.20 -2.65
N THR A 123 -17.71 -8.81 -3.69
CA THR A 123 -17.99 -10.26 -3.71
C THR A 123 -16.68 -11.05 -3.63
N LYS A 124 -16.78 -12.30 -3.19
CA LYS A 124 -15.64 -13.21 -3.06
C LYS A 124 -14.83 -13.28 -4.36
N GLU A 125 -15.50 -13.45 -5.49
CA GLU A 125 -14.91 -13.61 -6.82
C GLU A 125 -14.18 -12.34 -7.27
N THR A 126 -14.79 -11.17 -7.00
CA THR A 126 -14.18 -9.87 -7.31
C THR A 126 -12.89 -9.66 -6.51
N VAL A 127 -12.93 -9.97 -5.21
CA VAL A 127 -11.76 -9.81 -4.33
C VAL A 127 -10.66 -10.81 -4.69
N GLN A 128 -11.00 -12.05 -5.08
CA GLN A 128 -10.04 -13.04 -5.58
C GLN A 128 -9.38 -12.59 -6.90
N SER A 129 -10.16 -12.04 -7.81
CA SER A 129 -9.64 -11.50 -9.08
C SER A 129 -8.68 -10.33 -8.85
N LEU A 130 -9.03 -9.44 -7.92
CA LEU A 130 -8.17 -8.32 -7.52
C LEU A 130 -6.89 -8.81 -6.83
N ALA A 131 -6.98 -9.82 -5.96
CA ALA A 131 -5.83 -10.44 -5.31
C ALA A 131 -4.85 -11.04 -6.34
N ASN A 132 -5.38 -11.77 -7.33
CA ASN A 132 -4.55 -12.32 -8.40
C ASN A 132 -3.90 -11.23 -9.27
N LYS A 133 -4.60 -10.12 -9.52
CA LYS A 133 -4.00 -8.97 -10.24
C LYS A 133 -2.85 -8.34 -9.44
N LEU A 134 -3.04 -8.11 -8.14
CA LEU A 134 -1.98 -7.58 -7.27
C LEU A 134 -0.75 -8.50 -7.22
N ILE A 135 -0.97 -9.81 -7.16
CA ILE A 135 0.12 -10.80 -7.24
C ILE A 135 0.85 -10.67 -8.57
N SER A 136 0.12 -10.60 -9.69
CA SER A 136 0.71 -10.43 -11.02
C SER A 136 1.55 -9.15 -11.13
N VAL A 137 1.04 -8.03 -10.63
CA VAL A 137 1.80 -6.76 -10.58
C VAL A 137 3.08 -6.91 -9.76
N ALA A 138 3.00 -7.51 -8.57
CA ALA A 138 4.18 -7.72 -7.71
C ALA A 138 5.21 -8.66 -8.37
N GLU A 139 4.78 -9.68 -9.12
CA GLU A 139 5.66 -10.60 -9.85
C GLU A 139 6.32 -9.95 -11.07
N ILE A 140 5.63 -9.04 -11.76
CA ILE A 140 6.20 -8.27 -12.87
C ILE A 140 7.25 -7.30 -12.33
N ARG A 141 6.92 -6.58 -11.28
CA ARG A 141 7.82 -5.59 -10.65
C ARG A 141 9.04 -6.20 -10.00
N LYS A 142 8.86 -7.28 -9.22
CA LYS A 142 9.87 -7.96 -8.39
C LYS A 142 10.46 -7.13 -7.24
N ASP A 143 10.16 -5.85 -7.17
CA ASP A 143 10.62 -4.89 -6.15
C ASP A 143 9.59 -4.61 -5.05
N SER A 144 8.39 -5.19 -5.16
CA SER A 144 7.28 -4.93 -4.24
C SER A 144 6.66 -6.22 -3.68
N VAL A 145 5.92 -6.07 -2.57
CA VAL A 145 5.19 -7.17 -1.93
C VAL A 145 3.72 -6.80 -1.82
N ALA A 146 2.83 -7.71 -2.26
CA ALA A 146 1.39 -7.56 -2.18
C ALA A 146 0.85 -8.10 -0.85
N PHE A 147 0.03 -7.30 -0.14
CA PHE A 147 -0.65 -7.69 1.09
C PHE A 147 -2.13 -7.87 0.84
N ILE A 148 -2.64 -9.07 1.11
CA ILE A 148 -3.96 -9.51 0.72
C ILE A 148 -4.72 -10.01 1.94
N SER A 149 -5.91 -9.45 2.19
CA SER A 149 -6.88 -9.92 3.17
C SER A 149 -8.07 -10.61 2.49
N PRO A 150 -8.78 -11.52 3.18
CA PRO A 150 -9.99 -12.11 2.64
C PRO A 150 -11.09 -11.07 2.44
N HIS A 151 -12.10 -11.41 1.64
CA HIS A 151 -13.28 -10.55 1.50
C HIS A 151 -14.07 -10.46 2.81
N ARG A 152 -14.78 -9.35 3.01
CA ARG A 152 -15.55 -9.07 4.24
C ARG A 152 -16.58 -10.15 4.55
N GLY A 153 -17.23 -10.71 3.53
CA GLY A 153 -18.21 -11.79 3.66
C GLY A 153 -17.65 -13.14 4.15
N ALA A 154 -16.33 -13.29 4.31
CA ALA A 154 -15.74 -14.44 4.98
C ALA A 154 -15.95 -14.41 6.52
N PHE A 155 -16.12 -13.24 7.09
CA PHE A 155 -16.20 -12.99 8.53
C PHE A 155 -17.59 -12.57 8.99
N LEU A 156 -18.30 -11.82 8.15
CA LEU A 156 -19.48 -11.05 8.52
C LEU A 156 -20.64 -11.35 7.56
N SER A 157 -21.83 -11.45 8.12
CA SER A 157 -23.07 -11.46 7.38
C SER A 157 -23.81 -10.17 7.66
N ASP A 158 -24.19 -9.46 6.59
CA ASP A 158 -25.04 -8.29 6.67
C ASP A 158 -26.50 -8.74 6.65
N GLY A 159 -27.16 -8.63 7.79
CA GLY A 159 -28.57 -8.95 7.95
C GLY A 159 -29.48 -7.79 7.52
N SER A 160 -30.78 -8.06 7.49
CA SER A 160 -31.81 -7.04 7.28
C SER A 160 -31.66 -5.92 8.33
N ALA A 161 -31.94 -4.67 7.90
CA ALA A 161 -31.88 -3.47 8.76
C ALA A 161 -30.47 -3.09 9.28
N GLY A 162 -29.39 -3.44 8.56
CA GLY A 162 -28.03 -3.04 8.93
C GLY A 162 -27.42 -3.81 10.10
N THR A 163 -28.02 -4.91 10.51
CA THR A 163 -27.47 -5.77 11.55
C THR A 163 -26.29 -6.57 11.02
N VAL A 164 -25.10 -6.38 11.58
CA VAL A 164 -23.90 -7.13 11.23
C VAL A 164 -23.70 -8.27 12.22
N THR A 165 -23.67 -9.50 11.71
CA THR A 165 -23.43 -10.71 12.51
C THR A 165 -22.08 -11.31 12.14
N VAL A 166 -21.25 -11.61 13.15
CA VAL A 166 -19.98 -12.30 12.98
C VAL A 166 -20.25 -13.81 12.93
N PHE A 167 -19.66 -14.51 11.95
CA PHE A 167 -19.70 -15.97 11.88
C PHE A 167 -18.95 -16.61 13.05
N ASN A 168 -19.21 -17.89 13.31
CA ASN A 168 -18.43 -18.62 14.30
C ASN A 168 -17.01 -18.93 13.79
N ASP A 169 -16.08 -19.18 14.69
CA ASP A 169 -14.66 -19.35 14.38
C ASP A 169 -14.36 -20.49 13.39
N SER A 170 -15.15 -21.57 13.44
CA SER A 170 -15.01 -22.69 12.49
C SER A 170 -15.43 -22.26 11.08
N GLN A 171 -16.58 -21.62 10.95
CA GLN A 171 -17.05 -21.09 9.66
C GLN A 171 -16.08 -20.07 9.08
N ILE A 172 -15.54 -19.17 9.91
CA ILE A 172 -14.53 -18.20 9.45
C ILE A 172 -13.29 -18.91 8.95
N THR A 173 -12.80 -19.93 9.67
CA THR A 173 -11.62 -20.71 9.24
C THR A 173 -11.84 -21.32 7.86
N ASP A 174 -12.96 -22.00 7.66
CA ASP A 174 -13.30 -22.63 6.39
C ASP A 174 -13.50 -21.62 5.26
N ASN A 175 -14.16 -20.49 5.55
CA ASN A 175 -14.37 -19.40 4.59
C ASN A 175 -13.05 -18.76 4.15
N VAL A 176 -12.14 -18.51 5.08
CA VAL A 176 -10.82 -17.91 4.81
C VAL A 176 -9.95 -18.86 3.99
N ILE A 177 -9.90 -20.14 4.34
CA ILE A 177 -9.19 -21.16 3.56
C ILE A 177 -9.80 -21.27 2.17
N GLY A 178 -11.14 -21.34 2.07
CA GLY A 178 -11.85 -21.40 0.80
C GLY A 178 -11.74 -20.13 -0.06
N PHE A 179 -11.43 -18.99 0.56
CA PHE A 179 -11.10 -17.77 -0.18
C PHE A 179 -9.72 -17.86 -0.84
N TYR A 180 -8.70 -18.30 -0.11
CA TYR A 180 -7.33 -18.33 -0.63
C TYR A 180 -7.00 -19.54 -1.51
N ALA A 181 -7.83 -20.59 -1.49
CA ALA A 181 -7.58 -21.83 -2.25
C ALA A 181 -7.33 -21.58 -3.76
N PRO A 182 -8.14 -20.77 -4.48
CA PRO A 182 -7.91 -20.48 -5.89
C PRO A 182 -6.94 -19.32 -6.16
N VAL A 183 -6.47 -18.63 -5.12
CA VAL A 183 -5.55 -17.49 -5.28
C VAL A 183 -4.14 -17.98 -5.60
N ALA A 184 -3.50 -17.30 -6.54
CA ALA A 184 -2.19 -17.67 -7.07
C ALA A 184 -1.13 -17.80 -5.96
N SER A 185 -0.20 -18.73 -6.19
CA SER A 185 0.93 -18.98 -5.29
C SER A 185 2.11 -18.11 -5.69
N SER A 186 2.54 -17.23 -4.82
CA SER A 186 3.67 -16.32 -5.07
C SER A 186 4.46 -16.02 -3.81
N SER A 187 5.77 -15.84 -3.95
CA SER A 187 6.61 -15.33 -2.86
C SER A 187 6.52 -13.82 -2.70
N PHE A 188 5.93 -13.11 -3.65
CA PHE A 188 5.73 -11.66 -3.61
C PHE A 188 4.38 -11.26 -3.01
N ALA A 189 3.66 -12.20 -2.40
CA ALA A 189 2.40 -11.94 -1.73
C ALA A 189 2.38 -12.47 -0.30
N VAL A 190 1.58 -11.83 0.56
CA VAL A 190 1.36 -12.19 1.96
C VAL A 190 -0.13 -12.26 2.22
N PHE A 191 -0.59 -13.38 2.76
CA PHE A 191 -1.98 -13.65 3.12
C PHE A 191 -2.18 -13.53 4.62
N ASP A 192 -3.21 -12.82 5.03
CA ASP A 192 -3.63 -12.72 6.42
C ASP A 192 -4.98 -13.40 6.72
N SER A 193 -5.25 -13.62 7.98
CA SER A 193 -6.47 -14.29 8.45
C SER A 193 -7.49 -13.34 9.05
N GLY A 194 -7.32 -12.00 8.94
CA GLY A 194 -8.02 -11.17 9.90
C GLY A 194 -8.69 -9.91 9.43
N TYR A 195 -9.75 -9.59 10.20
CA TYR A 195 -10.39 -8.29 10.29
C TYR A 195 -10.33 -7.81 11.73
N LYS A 196 -10.07 -6.53 11.92
CA LYS A 196 -10.14 -5.86 13.21
C LYS A 196 -11.37 -4.98 13.30
N TYR A 197 -11.88 -4.83 14.52
CA TYR A 197 -12.89 -3.85 14.86
C TYR A 197 -12.19 -2.63 15.45
N MET A 198 -12.32 -1.49 14.80
CA MET A 198 -11.65 -0.26 15.21
C MET A 198 -12.61 0.92 15.19
N TYR A 199 -12.28 1.96 15.93
CA TYR A 199 -12.99 3.22 15.93
C TYR A 199 -12.50 4.11 14.78
N ASP A 200 -13.44 4.51 13.93
CA ASP A 200 -13.23 5.52 12.89
C ASP A 200 -13.58 6.90 13.47
N ARG A 201 -12.53 7.65 13.83
CA ARG A 201 -12.70 8.97 14.44
C ARG A 201 -13.28 10.03 13.50
N PHE A 202 -13.24 9.82 12.20
CA PHE A 202 -13.77 10.77 11.21
C PHE A 202 -15.26 10.55 10.97
N GLY A 203 -15.69 9.30 10.96
CA GLY A 203 -17.09 8.93 10.84
C GLY A 203 -17.82 8.78 12.18
N ASP A 204 -17.12 8.97 13.30
CA ASP A 204 -17.65 8.76 14.69
C ASP A 204 -18.36 7.41 14.84
N THR A 205 -17.77 6.35 14.29
CA THR A 205 -18.36 5.02 14.28
C THR A 205 -17.30 3.92 14.37
N PHE A 206 -17.74 2.75 14.78
CA PHE A 206 -16.87 1.56 14.75
C PHE A 206 -17.04 0.80 13.46
N ARG A 207 -15.92 0.36 12.89
CA ARG A 207 -15.90 -0.37 11.61
C ARG A 207 -15.06 -1.63 11.69
N TYR A 208 -15.43 -2.63 10.89
CA TYR A 208 -14.61 -3.80 10.63
C TYR A 208 -13.72 -3.50 9.43
N VAL A 209 -12.39 -3.61 9.62
CA VAL A 209 -11.39 -3.23 8.64
C VAL A 209 -10.45 -4.41 8.38
N PRO A 210 -10.11 -4.73 7.11
CA PRO A 210 -9.13 -5.77 6.78
C PRO A 210 -7.73 -5.37 7.25
N MET A 211 -6.88 -6.36 7.52
CA MET A 211 -5.58 -6.13 8.14
C MET A 211 -4.41 -6.06 7.17
N ASN A 212 -4.63 -6.09 5.84
CA ASN A 212 -3.54 -5.97 4.86
C ASN A 212 -2.68 -4.73 5.08
N GLY A 213 -3.31 -3.57 5.34
CA GLY A 213 -2.61 -2.33 5.64
C GLY A 213 -1.83 -2.37 6.96
N ASP A 214 -2.36 -3.06 7.98
CA ASP A 214 -1.67 -3.22 9.26
C ASP A 214 -0.40 -4.06 9.13
N ILE A 215 -0.46 -5.17 8.36
CA ILE A 215 0.70 -6.04 8.15
C ILE A 215 1.78 -5.34 7.34
N ALA A 216 1.40 -4.59 6.31
CA ALA A 216 2.34 -3.72 5.60
C ALA A 216 2.95 -2.67 6.54
N GLY A 217 2.14 -2.07 7.40
CA GLY A 217 2.59 -1.14 8.44
C GLY A 217 3.53 -1.78 9.47
N LEU A 218 3.35 -3.06 9.82
CA LEU A 218 4.30 -3.82 10.64
C LEU A 218 5.64 -3.97 9.92
N CYS A 219 5.63 -4.26 8.63
CA CYS A 219 6.84 -4.33 7.81
C CYS A 219 7.56 -2.98 7.75
N ALA A 220 6.84 -1.89 7.47
CA ALA A 220 7.41 -0.55 7.43
C ALA A 220 7.97 -0.11 8.78
N ARG A 221 7.25 -0.39 9.88
CA ARG A 221 7.75 -0.11 11.24
C ARG A 221 9.00 -0.92 11.56
N ASN A 222 9.07 -2.16 11.07
CA ASN A 222 10.25 -3.00 11.25
C ASN A 222 11.45 -2.45 10.49
N ASP A 223 11.26 -1.86 9.32
CA ASP A 223 12.32 -1.21 8.54
C ASP A 223 12.90 0.01 9.24
N ILE A 224 12.04 0.80 9.86
CA ILE A 224 12.46 2.00 10.60
C ILE A 224 13.24 1.65 11.87
N ASN A 225 12.77 0.63 12.62
CA ASN A 225 13.34 0.30 13.93
C ASN A 225 14.45 -0.75 13.87
N ASN A 226 14.46 -1.57 12.82
CA ASN A 226 15.41 -2.68 12.64
C ASN A 226 15.88 -2.70 11.17
N PHE A 227 15.63 -3.79 10.47
CA PHE A 227 15.98 -3.97 9.05
C PHE A 227 14.92 -4.84 8.35
N PRO A 228 14.82 -4.75 7.01
CA PRO A 228 13.82 -5.50 6.21
C PRO A 228 13.84 -7.01 6.39
N TRP A 229 14.99 -7.58 6.75
CA TRP A 229 15.17 -9.02 6.93
C TRP A 229 14.80 -9.56 8.31
N PHE A 230 14.32 -8.74 9.22
CA PHE A 230 13.73 -9.24 10.46
C PHE A 230 12.27 -9.62 10.23
N SER A 231 11.85 -10.75 10.81
CA SER A 231 10.44 -11.16 10.74
C SER A 231 9.53 -10.11 11.38
N PRO A 232 8.45 -9.68 10.71
CA PRO A 232 7.48 -8.75 11.28
C PRO A 232 6.54 -9.40 12.30
N ALA A 233 6.60 -10.73 12.47
CA ALA A 233 5.73 -11.50 13.33
C ALA A 233 6.22 -11.59 14.78
N GLY A 234 5.34 -12.07 15.66
CA GLY A 234 5.61 -12.34 17.06
C GLY A 234 5.35 -11.18 18.00
N THR A 235 5.41 -11.44 19.30
CA THR A 235 5.03 -10.47 20.35
C THR A 235 5.93 -9.25 20.41
N ALA A 236 7.19 -9.38 19.99
CA ALA A 236 8.15 -8.28 20.04
C ALA A 236 7.94 -7.24 18.90
N ARG A 237 7.52 -7.66 17.73
CA ARG A 237 7.42 -6.81 16.53
C ARG A 237 6.06 -6.82 15.86
N GLY A 238 5.29 -7.89 16.04
CA GLY A 238 4.02 -8.13 15.35
C GLY A 238 2.79 -7.48 15.99
N ALA A 239 2.95 -6.58 16.98
CA ALA A 239 1.82 -5.95 17.66
C ALA A 239 1.06 -5.00 16.70
N ILE A 240 -0.24 -5.27 16.54
CA ILE A 240 -1.17 -4.49 15.71
C ILE A 240 -1.83 -3.43 16.61
N LEU A 241 -1.75 -2.19 16.14
CA LEU A 241 -2.29 -1.04 16.86
C LEU A 241 -3.71 -0.68 16.38
N ASN A 242 -4.38 0.21 17.13
CA ASN A 242 -5.72 0.71 16.79
C ASN A 242 -6.76 -0.39 16.53
N ALA A 243 -6.75 -1.45 17.33
CA ALA A 243 -7.75 -2.48 17.27
C ALA A 243 -8.42 -2.60 18.64
N VAL A 244 -9.76 -2.49 18.66
CA VAL A 244 -10.56 -2.71 19.89
C VAL A 244 -10.70 -4.20 20.16
N LYS A 245 -10.97 -4.97 19.10
CA LYS A 245 -11.05 -6.44 19.14
C LYS A 245 -10.77 -7.04 17.78
N LEU A 246 -10.42 -8.32 17.77
CA LEU A 246 -10.41 -9.14 16.55
C LEU A 246 -11.85 -9.59 16.22
N THR A 247 -12.14 -9.72 14.95
CA THR A 247 -13.36 -10.38 14.47
C THR A 247 -13.30 -11.87 14.72
N TYR A 248 -12.10 -12.44 14.66
CA TYR A 248 -11.83 -13.87 14.74
C TYR A 248 -10.49 -14.11 15.47
N ASN A 249 -10.52 -14.95 16.50
CA ASN A 249 -9.32 -15.34 17.23
C ASN A 249 -9.12 -16.86 17.14
N PRO A 250 -8.28 -17.35 16.19
CA PRO A 250 -8.15 -18.77 15.92
C PRO A 250 -7.58 -19.56 17.10
N SER A 251 -8.19 -20.72 17.40
CA SER A 251 -7.65 -21.73 18.30
C SER A 251 -6.33 -22.30 17.74
N GLN A 252 -5.60 -23.10 18.55
CA GLN A 252 -4.35 -23.69 18.09
C GLN A 252 -4.54 -24.55 16.82
N THR A 253 -5.54 -25.42 16.82
CA THR A 253 -5.85 -26.28 15.64
C THR A 253 -6.18 -25.44 14.40
N GLN A 254 -6.95 -24.37 14.56
CA GLN A 254 -7.29 -23.47 13.45
C GLN A 254 -6.07 -22.70 12.97
N ARG A 255 -5.17 -22.28 13.87
CA ARG A 255 -3.89 -21.66 13.47
C ARG A 255 -3.03 -22.60 12.64
N ASP A 256 -2.95 -23.86 13.02
CA ASP A 256 -2.19 -24.87 12.26
C ASP A 256 -2.81 -25.12 10.87
N GLN A 257 -4.16 -25.15 10.79
CA GLN A 257 -4.88 -25.22 9.51
C GLN A 257 -4.61 -23.99 8.63
N LEU A 258 -4.73 -22.79 9.15
CA LEU A 258 -4.44 -21.55 8.41
C LEU A 258 -2.99 -21.53 7.95
N TYR A 259 -2.06 -21.82 8.85
CA TYR A 259 -0.63 -21.75 8.55
C TYR A 259 -0.17 -22.81 7.54
N SER A 260 -0.77 -24.00 7.53
CA SER A 260 -0.52 -25.01 6.49
C SER A 260 -1.05 -24.57 5.12
N ASN A 261 -2.08 -23.73 5.08
CA ASN A 261 -2.64 -23.13 3.86
C ASN A 261 -2.00 -21.77 3.49
N ARG A 262 -0.78 -21.49 3.95
CA ARG A 262 -0.02 -20.26 3.61
C ARG A 262 -0.61 -18.97 4.20
N ILE A 263 -1.53 -19.06 5.13
CA ILE A 263 -2.24 -17.92 5.72
C ILE A 263 -1.59 -17.60 7.06
N ASN A 264 -1.23 -16.33 7.26
CA ASN A 264 -0.63 -15.88 8.52
C ASN A 264 -1.74 -15.59 9.55
N PRO A 265 -1.82 -16.37 10.64
CA PRO A 265 -2.82 -16.14 11.65
C PRO A 265 -2.52 -14.86 12.43
N ILE A 266 -3.59 -14.12 12.76
CA ILE A 266 -3.55 -12.99 13.66
C ILE A 266 -4.29 -13.42 14.92
N ILE A 267 -3.66 -13.25 16.06
CA ILE A 267 -4.17 -13.75 17.34
C ILE A 267 -4.20 -12.66 18.41
N PHE A 268 -5.04 -12.86 19.40
CA PHE A 268 -4.93 -12.15 20.67
C PHE A 268 -3.99 -12.93 21.60
N SER A 269 -2.88 -12.32 21.98
CA SER A 269 -1.91 -12.89 22.92
C SER A 269 -2.06 -12.24 24.29
N PRO A 270 -2.27 -13.01 25.37
CA PRO A 270 -2.27 -12.47 26.71
C PRO A 270 -0.94 -11.72 27.00
N GLY A 271 -1.02 -10.45 27.37
CA GLY A 271 0.14 -9.60 27.62
C GLY A 271 0.79 -8.97 26.38
N GLY A 272 0.53 -9.47 25.17
CA GLY A 272 1.06 -8.91 23.90
C GLY A 272 0.01 -8.19 23.07
N GLY A 273 -1.27 -8.29 23.41
CA GLY A 273 -2.37 -7.73 22.63
C GLY A 273 -2.62 -8.49 21.33
N ILE A 274 -3.07 -7.78 20.32
CA ILE A 274 -3.31 -8.35 18.98
C ILE A 274 -1.99 -8.40 18.23
N VAL A 275 -1.58 -9.59 17.76
CA VAL A 275 -0.29 -9.82 17.13
C VAL A 275 -0.41 -10.67 15.86
N LEU A 276 0.42 -10.36 14.90
CA LEU A 276 0.68 -11.23 13.75
C LEU A 276 1.51 -12.44 14.21
N PHE A 277 0.98 -13.65 14.03
CA PHE A 277 1.58 -14.90 14.50
C PHE A 277 2.00 -15.83 13.36
N GLY A 278 2.51 -15.27 12.28
CA GLY A 278 3.03 -16.00 11.13
C GLY A 278 3.82 -15.07 10.22
N ASP A 279 4.80 -15.63 9.51
CA ASP A 279 5.67 -14.89 8.60
C ASP A 279 5.84 -15.58 7.24
N LYS A 280 4.84 -16.35 6.80
CA LYS A 280 4.83 -17.01 5.49
C LYS A 280 4.47 -16.03 4.38
N THR A 281 5.12 -16.21 3.23
CA THR A 281 4.62 -15.70 1.96
C THR A 281 3.51 -16.61 1.41
N ALA A 282 2.83 -16.16 0.37
CA ALA A 282 1.81 -16.97 -0.32
C ALA A 282 2.39 -18.12 -1.16
N LEU A 283 3.67 -18.40 -1.08
CA LEU A 283 4.34 -19.46 -1.83
C LEU A 283 3.91 -20.85 -1.33
N GLY A 284 3.36 -21.66 -2.23
CA GLY A 284 2.90 -23.02 -1.93
C GLY A 284 3.98 -24.09 -1.96
N LYS A 285 5.18 -23.76 -2.47
CA LYS A 285 6.31 -24.68 -2.56
C LYS A 285 7.30 -24.41 -1.43
N ALA A 286 7.87 -25.47 -0.87
CA ALA A 286 8.97 -25.32 0.09
C ALA A 286 10.19 -24.67 -0.57
N SER A 287 10.54 -23.49 -0.10
CA SER A 287 11.64 -22.67 -0.62
C SER A 287 12.18 -21.77 0.47
N ALA A 288 13.36 -21.17 0.26
CA ALA A 288 13.84 -20.10 1.13
C ALA A 288 12.91 -18.88 1.10
N PHE A 289 12.23 -18.65 -0.02
CA PHE A 289 11.30 -17.55 -0.24
C PHE A 289 9.89 -17.79 0.30
N ASP A 290 9.65 -18.86 1.05
CA ASP A 290 8.39 -19.11 1.74
C ASP A 290 8.22 -18.23 2.98
N ARG A 291 9.21 -17.36 3.29
CA ARG A 291 9.23 -16.45 4.43
C ARG A 291 9.28 -14.99 4.01
N ILE A 292 8.48 -14.15 4.69
CA ILE A 292 8.40 -12.72 4.43
C ILE A 292 9.77 -12.06 4.59
N ASN A 293 10.48 -12.39 5.66
CA ASN A 293 11.78 -11.80 5.96
C ASN A 293 12.82 -12.11 4.88
N VAL A 294 12.84 -13.34 4.35
CA VAL A 294 13.78 -13.73 3.29
C VAL A 294 13.43 -13.05 1.97
N ARG A 295 12.14 -13.03 1.57
CA ARG A 295 11.73 -12.33 0.35
C ARG A 295 12.07 -10.84 0.41
N ARG A 296 11.82 -10.19 1.54
CA ARG A 296 12.14 -8.77 1.73
C ARG A 296 13.65 -8.50 1.77
N LEU A 297 14.44 -9.41 2.36
CA LEU A 297 15.90 -9.37 2.25
C LEU A 297 16.35 -9.32 0.80
N PHE A 298 15.84 -10.24 -0.03
CA PHE A 298 16.26 -10.31 -1.43
C PHE A 298 15.83 -9.08 -2.24
N ILE A 299 14.61 -8.57 -2.04
CA ILE A 299 14.18 -7.31 -2.67
C ILE A 299 15.12 -6.18 -2.31
N PHE A 300 15.51 -6.06 -1.04
CA PHE A 300 16.45 -5.04 -0.58
C PHE A 300 17.83 -5.19 -1.23
N LEU A 301 18.35 -6.43 -1.28
CA LEU A 301 19.65 -6.72 -1.89
C LEU A 301 19.63 -6.48 -3.40
N GLU A 302 18.60 -6.94 -4.10
CA GLU A 302 18.43 -6.76 -5.54
C GLU A 302 18.38 -5.28 -5.91
N ASN A 303 17.62 -4.48 -5.17
CA ASN A 303 17.53 -3.03 -5.39
C ASN A 303 18.87 -2.32 -5.18
N ALA A 304 19.57 -2.64 -4.10
CA ALA A 304 20.87 -2.03 -3.78
C ALA A 304 21.94 -2.41 -4.79
N ILE A 305 22.02 -3.70 -5.15
CA ILE A 305 23.03 -4.21 -6.10
C ILE A 305 22.73 -3.73 -7.52
N SER A 306 21.45 -3.63 -7.91
CA SER A 306 21.04 -3.07 -9.21
C SER A 306 21.50 -1.62 -9.37
N GLY A 307 21.50 -0.84 -8.28
CA GLY A 307 22.08 0.50 -8.27
C GLY A 307 23.55 0.47 -8.64
N ALA A 308 24.36 -0.34 -7.93
CA ALA A 308 25.79 -0.49 -8.19
C ALA A 308 26.09 -1.05 -9.60
N ALA A 309 25.24 -1.95 -10.11
CA ALA A 309 25.38 -2.50 -11.44
C ALA A 309 25.10 -1.46 -12.56
N ARG A 310 24.14 -0.55 -12.33
CA ARG A 310 23.86 0.54 -13.27
C ARG A 310 25.03 1.49 -13.45
N ASP A 311 25.83 1.70 -12.42
CA ASP A 311 27.03 2.55 -12.47
C ASP A 311 28.14 1.94 -13.34
N GLN A 312 28.08 0.63 -13.63
CA GLN A 312 29.00 -0.05 -14.54
C GLN A 312 28.51 -0.08 -16.00
N MET A 313 27.31 0.42 -16.28
CA MET A 313 26.80 0.48 -17.65
C MET A 313 27.66 1.44 -18.50
N PHE A 314 27.98 0.98 -19.70
CA PHE A 314 28.84 1.69 -20.66
C PHE A 314 30.35 1.71 -20.30
N GLU A 315 30.77 1.08 -19.21
CA GLU A 315 32.19 0.83 -18.94
C GLU A 315 32.71 -0.39 -19.71
N PHE A 316 34.03 -0.52 -19.82
CA PHE A 316 34.62 -1.69 -20.47
C PHE A 316 34.51 -2.93 -19.58
N ASN A 317 34.22 -4.10 -20.16
CA ASN A 317 34.24 -5.36 -19.42
C ASN A 317 35.70 -5.87 -19.30
N ASP A 318 36.49 -5.24 -18.45
CA ASP A 318 37.86 -5.59 -18.13
C ASP A 318 38.00 -6.05 -16.66
N GLU A 319 39.17 -6.52 -16.31
CA GLU A 319 39.48 -6.97 -14.95
C GLU A 319 39.29 -5.84 -13.92
N ILE A 320 39.57 -4.60 -14.29
CA ILE A 320 39.48 -3.43 -13.41
C ILE A 320 38.02 -3.17 -13.07
N THR A 321 37.12 -3.13 -14.06
CA THR A 321 35.69 -2.92 -13.87
C THR A 321 35.06 -4.04 -13.04
N ARG A 322 35.42 -5.31 -13.32
CA ARG A 322 34.95 -6.47 -12.57
C ARG A 322 35.40 -6.39 -11.10
N THR A 323 36.66 -6.07 -10.86
CA THR A 323 37.21 -5.91 -9.50
C THR A 323 36.53 -4.73 -8.76
N ASN A 324 36.31 -3.61 -9.44
CA ASN A 324 35.60 -2.46 -8.85
C ASN A 324 34.18 -2.83 -8.43
N PHE A 325 33.43 -3.56 -9.26
CA PHE A 325 32.11 -4.05 -8.89
C PHE A 325 32.14 -4.93 -7.64
N VAL A 326 33.05 -5.91 -7.59
CA VAL A 326 33.23 -6.79 -6.42
C VAL A 326 33.56 -5.97 -5.17
N ASN A 327 34.47 -4.98 -5.30
CA ASN A 327 34.88 -4.10 -4.19
C ASN A 327 33.74 -3.20 -3.66
N ILE A 328 32.68 -2.97 -4.44
CA ILE A 328 31.47 -2.27 -4.00
C ILE A 328 30.51 -3.25 -3.32
N VAL A 329 30.26 -4.41 -3.93
CA VAL A 329 29.24 -5.35 -3.51
C VAL A 329 29.65 -6.15 -2.25
N GLU A 330 30.90 -6.61 -2.17
CA GLU A 330 31.36 -7.42 -1.02
C GLU A 330 31.25 -6.68 0.34
N PRO A 331 31.72 -5.43 0.49
CA PRO A 331 31.59 -4.71 1.76
C PRO A 331 30.12 -4.49 2.16
N PHE A 332 29.25 -4.24 1.18
CA PHE A 332 27.82 -4.13 1.41
C PHE A 332 27.21 -5.45 1.93
N LEU A 333 27.53 -6.58 1.30
CA LEU A 333 27.05 -7.88 1.77
C LEU A 333 27.63 -8.26 3.14
N ARG A 334 28.88 -7.88 3.44
CA ARG A 334 29.49 -8.04 4.79
C ARG A 334 28.76 -7.21 5.85
N ASP A 335 28.33 -6.00 5.53
CA ASP A 335 27.52 -5.18 6.44
C ASP A 335 26.16 -5.83 6.72
N VAL A 336 25.49 -6.36 5.70
CA VAL A 336 24.23 -7.11 5.86
C VAL A 336 24.44 -8.40 6.67
N GLN A 337 25.59 -9.08 6.50
CA GLN A 337 25.99 -10.23 7.30
C GLN A 337 26.22 -9.86 8.77
N ALA A 338 26.94 -8.79 9.03
CA ALA A 338 27.18 -8.27 10.39
C ALA A 338 25.85 -7.89 11.09
N LYS A 339 24.88 -7.41 10.33
CA LYS A 339 23.53 -7.08 10.78
C LYS A 339 22.57 -8.29 10.80
N ARG A 340 23.10 -9.52 10.68
CA ARG A 340 22.36 -10.80 10.78
C ARG A 340 21.34 -11.05 9.66
N GLY A 341 21.48 -10.41 8.48
CA GLY A 341 20.61 -10.65 7.33
C GLY A 341 20.93 -11.93 6.58
N ILE A 342 22.21 -12.23 6.47
CA ILE A 342 22.73 -13.41 5.76
C ILE A 342 23.74 -14.16 6.63
N PHE A 343 23.81 -15.47 6.44
CA PHE A 343 24.81 -16.30 7.10
C PHE A 343 26.12 -16.33 6.33
N ASP A 344 26.04 -16.42 5.01
CA ASP A 344 27.19 -16.53 4.14
C ASP A 344 26.87 -16.01 2.75
N PHE A 345 27.88 -15.54 2.03
CA PHE A 345 27.75 -15.09 0.66
C PHE A 345 29.01 -15.34 -0.14
N ARG A 346 28.88 -15.40 -1.46
CA ARG A 346 29.98 -15.46 -2.40
C ARG A 346 29.64 -14.63 -3.62
N VAL A 347 30.57 -13.77 -4.03
CA VAL A 347 30.50 -13.00 -5.27
C VAL A 347 31.50 -13.58 -6.26
N ILE A 348 31.08 -13.88 -7.47
CA ILE A 348 31.93 -14.32 -8.57
C ILE A 348 31.72 -13.33 -9.70
N CYS A 349 32.74 -12.61 -10.06
CA CYS A 349 32.78 -11.70 -11.19
C CYS A 349 34.20 -11.68 -11.75
N ASP A 350 34.57 -12.76 -12.42
CA ASP A 350 35.89 -13.01 -12.95
C ASP A 350 35.82 -13.59 -14.38
N GLU A 351 36.92 -14.11 -14.87
CA GLU A 351 37.00 -14.68 -16.22
C GLU A 351 36.20 -15.99 -16.36
N THR A 352 35.82 -16.64 -15.25
CA THR A 352 35.06 -17.90 -15.29
C THR A 352 33.61 -17.67 -15.70
N ASN A 353 33.02 -16.53 -15.30
CA ASN A 353 31.65 -16.15 -15.66
C ASN A 353 31.60 -14.99 -16.69
N ASN A 354 32.73 -14.35 -17.04
CA ASN A 354 32.85 -13.40 -18.14
C ASN A 354 33.83 -13.96 -19.19
N THR A 355 33.35 -14.94 -19.93
CA THR A 355 34.10 -15.56 -21.02
C THR A 355 34.24 -14.60 -22.21
N ALA A 356 35.17 -14.88 -23.13
CA ALA A 356 35.35 -14.08 -24.34
C ALA A 356 34.04 -13.90 -25.14
N ALA A 357 33.20 -14.94 -25.18
CA ALA A 357 31.90 -14.86 -25.87
C ALA A 357 30.91 -13.88 -25.20
N ILE A 358 30.92 -13.79 -23.87
CA ILE A 358 30.09 -12.85 -23.12
C ILE A 358 30.61 -11.42 -23.32
N ILE A 359 31.93 -11.25 -23.30
CA ILE A 359 32.56 -9.95 -23.56
C ILE A 359 32.26 -9.47 -25.00
N ASP A 360 32.37 -10.37 -25.99
CA ASP A 360 32.06 -10.10 -27.38
C ASP A 360 30.59 -9.72 -27.62
N ASN A 361 29.67 -10.24 -26.79
CA ASN A 361 28.26 -9.87 -26.77
C ASN A 361 27.96 -8.56 -26.05
N ASN A 362 28.96 -7.87 -25.52
CA ASN A 362 28.83 -6.67 -24.67
C ASN A 362 28.00 -6.93 -23.39
N GLU A 363 28.13 -8.12 -22.84
CA GLU A 363 27.47 -8.51 -21.58
C GLU A 363 28.45 -8.50 -20.42
N PHE A 364 27.94 -8.17 -19.23
CA PHE A 364 28.68 -8.24 -17.95
C PHE A 364 27.91 -9.14 -17.01
N VAL A 365 28.54 -10.18 -16.50
CA VAL A 365 27.93 -11.19 -15.62
C VAL A 365 28.59 -11.21 -14.25
N ALA A 366 27.81 -11.09 -13.21
CA ALA A 366 28.22 -11.29 -11.84
C ALA A 366 27.28 -12.26 -11.13
N ASP A 367 27.82 -13.35 -10.58
CA ASP A 367 27.05 -14.34 -9.82
C ASP A 367 27.18 -14.08 -8.32
N ILE A 368 26.05 -13.86 -7.65
CA ILE A 368 25.99 -13.58 -6.23
C ILE A 368 25.21 -14.69 -5.52
N PHE A 369 25.93 -15.51 -4.77
CA PHE A 369 25.36 -16.60 -3.97
C PHE A 369 25.12 -16.13 -2.55
N ILE A 370 23.90 -16.31 -2.04
CA ILE A 370 23.50 -15.82 -0.72
C ILE A 370 22.84 -16.95 0.08
N LYS A 371 23.28 -17.12 1.31
CA LYS A 371 22.64 -17.99 2.29
C LYS A 371 21.90 -17.13 3.32
N PRO A 372 20.55 -16.97 3.19
CA PRO A 372 19.80 -16.08 4.05
C PRO A 372 19.66 -16.61 5.48
N ALA A 373 19.54 -15.71 6.44
CA ALA A 373 19.15 -16.05 7.81
C ALA A 373 17.64 -16.35 7.85
N ARG A 374 17.26 -17.43 8.53
CA ARG A 374 15.87 -17.87 8.67
C ARG A 374 15.34 -17.57 10.06
N SER A 375 14.07 -17.19 10.16
CA SER A 375 13.35 -17.05 11.43
C SER A 375 13.06 -18.42 12.05
N ILE A 376 12.98 -18.47 13.39
CA ILE A 376 12.54 -19.66 14.13
C ILE A 376 11.02 -19.64 14.18
N ASN A 377 10.36 -20.66 13.65
CA ASN A 377 8.91 -20.77 13.61
C ASN A 377 8.35 -21.91 14.43
N PHE A 378 9.18 -22.84 14.83
CA PHE A 378 8.81 -23.99 15.67
C PHE A 378 9.80 -24.07 16.84
N ILE A 379 9.27 -24.26 18.03
CA ILE A 379 10.01 -24.44 19.28
C ILE A 379 9.53 -25.75 19.94
#